data_4aa03f25eed2d28ce8bb528b1e43a4a9
#
_entry.id   4aa03f25eed2d28ce8bb528b1e43a4a9
#
_cell.length_a   1.000
_cell.length_b   1.000
_cell.length_c   1.000
_cell.angle_alpha   90.00
_cell.angle_beta   90.00
_cell.angle_gamma   90.00
#
_symmetry.space_group_name_H-M   'P 1'
#
loop_
_entity.id
_entity.type
_entity.pdbx_description
1 polymer ?
#
loop_
_entity_poly.entity_id
_entity_poly.type
_entity_poly.pdbx_seq_one_letter_code
_entity_poly.pdbx_strand_id
1 'polypeptide(L)'
;WTYKRDINVTNWCNKNNVNFLQFPTNGIIRKLNDRNEWSRLRNERMSKNIFQTPKILKKLDHDIKSDILTKENNLFSKDDNFIYQKGGRKEGLILLDKFLNDKLDNYLQNISGPNNSDKYCSRLSPHLTYGTLSVKEIYKKLKDFKYKCEKQGLKYNKRGLSAFSSRLSWRCHFIQKLEDQPSIENKCMHSSYEGMREKKSNTDKLKAWETGFTGFPFVDACMRSLTYNGWITFRMRAMLTSFASYDLWIDWRESGYVLARLFTDYEPGIHYS
;
A
#
# COMPACT_ATOMS: atom_id res chain seq x y z
N TRP A 1 8.06 -11.44 -7.59
CA TRP A 1 8.30 -12.53 -6.64
C TRP A 1 7.03 -13.30 -6.31
N THR A 2 5.96 -12.67 -5.85
CA THR A 2 4.67 -13.31 -5.50
C THR A 2 4.06 -14.08 -6.67
N TYR A 3 4.10 -13.54 -7.88
CA TYR A 3 3.58 -14.21 -9.08
C TYR A 3 4.31 -15.54 -9.36
N LYS A 4 5.65 -15.55 -9.27
CA LYS A 4 6.44 -16.78 -9.43
C LYS A 4 6.13 -17.80 -8.33
N ARG A 5 5.97 -17.36 -7.09
CA ARG A 5 5.56 -18.20 -5.97
C ARG A 5 4.20 -18.86 -6.25
N ASP A 6 3.21 -18.07 -6.67
CA ASP A 6 1.86 -18.56 -6.91
C ASP A 6 1.83 -19.59 -8.04
N ILE A 7 2.64 -19.39 -9.11
CA ILE A 7 2.82 -20.41 -10.17
C ILE A 7 3.42 -21.70 -9.60
N ASN A 8 4.49 -21.59 -8.81
CA ASN A 8 5.14 -22.76 -8.23
C ASN A 8 4.19 -23.53 -7.30
N VAL A 9 3.42 -22.83 -6.46
CA VAL A 9 2.40 -23.43 -5.58
C VAL A 9 1.31 -24.09 -6.42
N THR A 10 0.81 -23.45 -7.46
CA THR A 10 -0.20 -24.03 -8.36
C THR A 10 0.31 -25.32 -9.00
N ASN A 11 1.54 -25.32 -9.51
CA ASN A 11 2.14 -26.51 -10.13
C ASN A 11 2.32 -27.64 -9.12
N TRP A 12 2.76 -27.33 -7.91
CA TRP A 12 2.88 -28.31 -6.84
C TRP A 12 1.52 -28.90 -6.44
N CYS A 13 0.51 -28.05 -6.27
CA CYS A 13 -0.85 -28.49 -5.95
C CYS A 13 -1.42 -29.43 -7.03
N ASN A 14 -1.26 -29.06 -8.31
CA ASN A 14 -1.70 -29.88 -9.43
C ASN A 14 -0.99 -31.27 -9.44
N LYS A 15 0.32 -31.27 -9.18
CA LYS A 15 1.11 -32.54 -9.13
C LYS A 15 0.69 -33.43 -7.97
N ASN A 16 0.21 -32.88 -6.86
CA ASN A 16 -0.15 -33.61 -5.65
C ASN A 16 -1.66 -33.79 -5.46
N ASN A 17 -2.49 -33.48 -6.47
CA ASN A 17 -3.96 -33.50 -6.40
C ASN A 17 -4.55 -32.70 -5.23
N VAL A 18 -3.93 -31.55 -4.92
CA VAL A 18 -4.41 -30.60 -3.90
C VAL A 18 -5.15 -29.45 -4.57
N ASN A 19 -6.33 -29.11 -4.09
CA ASN A 19 -7.08 -27.97 -4.59
C ASN A 19 -6.42 -26.65 -4.15
N PHE A 20 -6.08 -25.79 -5.12
CA PHE A 20 -5.56 -24.45 -4.89
C PHE A 20 -6.61 -23.39 -5.26
N LEU A 21 -7.23 -22.80 -4.24
CA LEU A 21 -8.27 -21.79 -4.42
C LEU A 21 -7.67 -20.39 -4.26
N GLN A 22 -7.87 -19.54 -5.27
CA GLN A 22 -7.44 -18.15 -5.25
C GLN A 22 -8.63 -17.22 -5.08
N PHE A 23 -8.61 -16.38 -4.06
CA PHE A 23 -9.63 -15.39 -3.81
C PHE A 23 -9.15 -14.01 -4.27
N PRO A 24 -9.88 -13.34 -5.18
CA PRO A 24 -9.49 -12.02 -5.66
C PRO A 24 -9.61 -10.98 -4.55
N THR A 25 -8.54 -10.25 -4.32
CA THR A 25 -8.49 -9.12 -3.38
C THR A 25 -8.42 -7.79 -4.13
N ASN A 26 -8.72 -6.69 -3.46
CA ASN A 26 -8.73 -5.36 -4.07
C ASN A 26 -9.56 -5.29 -5.37
N GLY A 27 -9.26 -4.34 -6.24
CA GLY A 27 -9.89 -4.21 -7.55
C GLY A 27 -9.06 -4.80 -8.70
N ILE A 28 -8.26 -5.85 -8.42
CA ILE A 28 -7.37 -6.46 -9.42
C ILE A 28 -8.11 -7.56 -10.17
N ILE A 29 -7.95 -7.55 -11.49
CA ILE A 29 -8.51 -8.55 -12.40
C ILE A 29 -7.35 -9.31 -13.01
N ARG A 30 -7.19 -10.58 -12.66
CA ARG A 30 -6.16 -11.44 -13.26
C ARG A 30 -6.51 -11.79 -14.70
N LYS A 31 -5.51 -11.86 -15.58
CA LYS A 31 -5.64 -12.18 -17.00
C LYS A 31 -6.66 -11.25 -17.70
N LEU A 32 -6.55 -9.96 -17.44
CA LEU A 32 -7.38 -8.95 -18.07
C LEU A 32 -7.03 -8.84 -19.57
N ASN A 33 -8.00 -9.10 -20.44
CA ASN A 33 -7.77 -9.08 -21.88
C ASN A 33 -7.75 -7.66 -22.44
N ASP A 34 -8.61 -6.78 -21.94
CA ASP A 34 -8.68 -5.37 -22.36
C ASP A 34 -8.59 -4.45 -21.14
N ARG A 35 -7.56 -3.61 -21.13
CA ARG A 35 -7.33 -2.64 -20.04
C ARG A 35 -8.47 -1.61 -19.91
N ASN A 36 -9.16 -1.30 -20.99
CA ASN A 36 -10.28 -0.35 -20.99
C ASN A 36 -11.46 -0.85 -20.15
N GLU A 37 -11.66 -2.18 -20.06
CA GLU A 37 -12.71 -2.81 -19.27
C GLU A 37 -12.43 -2.79 -17.75
N TRP A 38 -11.20 -2.53 -17.34
CA TRP A 38 -10.80 -2.63 -15.94
C TRP A 38 -11.67 -1.79 -15.00
N SER A 39 -11.91 -0.53 -15.35
CA SER A 39 -12.68 0.37 -14.49
C SER A 39 -14.11 -0.14 -14.25
N ARG A 40 -14.76 -0.67 -15.28
CA ARG A 40 -16.09 -1.26 -15.19
C ARG A 40 -16.08 -2.49 -14.27
N LEU A 41 -15.19 -3.45 -14.54
CA LEU A 41 -15.07 -4.70 -13.79
C LEU A 41 -14.69 -4.47 -12.31
N ARG A 42 -13.77 -3.52 -12.08
CA ARG A 42 -13.41 -3.10 -10.73
C ARG A 42 -14.62 -2.53 -9.98
N ASN A 43 -15.36 -1.61 -10.60
CA ASN A 43 -16.51 -0.97 -9.96
C ASN A 43 -17.63 -1.97 -9.69
N GLU A 44 -17.88 -2.89 -10.60
CA GLU A 44 -18.81 -4.01 -10.38
C GLU A 44 -18.38 -4.85 -9.18
N ARG A 45 -17.10 -5.23 -9.06
CA ARG A 45 -16.58 -5.95 -7.89
C ARG A 45 -16.75 -5.19 -6.60
N MET A 46 -16.46 -3.87 -6.60
CA MET A 46 -16.59 -3.04 -5.40
C MET A 46 -18.07 -2.83 -4.98
N SER A 47 -19.01 -2.99 -5.88
CA SER A 47 -20.45 -2.87 -5.58
C SER A 47 -21.07 -4.15 -5.00
N LYS A 48 -20.44 -5.33 -5.19
CA LYS A 48 -20.94 -6.60 -4.67
C LYS A 48 -20.93 -6.63 -3.15
N ASN A 49 -21.83 -7.42 -2.56
CA ASN A 49 -21.94 -7.57 -1.11
C ASN A 49 -20.62 -8.07 -0.48
N ILE A 50 -20.41 -7.67 0.75
CA ILE A 50 -19.31 -8.18 1.60
C ILE A 50 -19.80 -9.48 2.25
N PHE A 51 -18.94 -10.47 2.30
CA PHE A 51 -19.22 -11.69 3.05
C PHE A 51 -19.38 -11.38 4.54
N GLN A 52 -20.40 -11.93 5.15
CA GLN A 52 -20.61 -11.79 6.57
C GLN A 52 -19.62 -12.67 7.36
N THR A 53 -19.27 -12.24 8.55
CA THR A 53 -18.48 -13.06 9.47
C THR A 53 -19.25 -14.34 9.79
N PRO A 54 -18.61 -15.52 9.71
CA PRO A 54 -19.27 -16.76 10.10
C PRO A 54 -19.73 -16.69 11.56
N LYS A 55 -20.99 -17.12 11.81
CA LYS A 55 -21.51 -17.17 13.18
C LYS A 55 -20.91 -18.29 14.01
N ILE A 56 -20.48 -19.37 13.35
CA ILE A 56 -19.92 -20.56 13.98
C ILE A 56 -18.67 -20.97 13.22
N LEU A 57 -17.58 -21.17 13.92
CA LEU A 57 -16.36 -21.79 13.42
C LEU A 57 -16.30 -23.19 14.02
N LYS A 58 -16.28 -24.22 13.17
CA LYS A 58 -16.04 -25.59 13.65
C LYS A 58 -14.59 -25.71 14.09
N LYS A 59 -14.37 -26.18 15.30
CA LYS A 59 -13.03 -26.53 15.80
C LYS A 59 -12.60 -27.82 15.10
N LEU A 60 -11.30 -27.97 14.85
CA LEU A 60 -10.73 -29.25 14.41
C LEU A 60 -10.77 -30.24 15.57
N ASP A 61 -11.05 -31.51 15.25
CA ASP A 61 -11.17 -32.57 16.25
C ASP A 61 -9.80 -33.06 16.79
N HIS A 62 -8.70 -32.51 16.31
CA HIS A 62 -7.36 -32.82 16.76
C HIS A 62 -6.52 -31.55 16.93
N ASP A 63 -5.60 -31.62 17.88
CA ASP A 63 -4.68 -30.53 18.16
C ASP A 63 -3.56 -30.51 17.11
N ILE A 64 -3.44 -29.38 16.43
CA ILE A 64 -2.31 -29.10 15.55
C ILE A 64 -1.21 -28.45 16.38
N LYS A 65 -0.05 -29.11 16.46
CA LYS A 65 1.14 -28.48 17.03
C LYS A 65 1.55 -27.31 16.15
N SER A 66 1.62 -26.13 16.72
CA SER A 66 2.12 -24.94 16.04
C SER A 66 3.34 -24.40 16.79
N ASP A 67 4.25 -23.77 16.05
CA ASP A 67 5.38 -23.08 16.65
C ASP A 67 4.89 -21.83 17.39
N ILE A 68 5.38 -21.65 18.61
CA ILE A 68 5.12 -20.46 19.39
C ILE A 68 6.14 -19.39 18.98
N LEU A 69 5.67 -18.27 18.45
CA LEU A 69 6.51 -17.10 18.24
C LEU A 69 6.83 -16.46 19.58
N THR A 70 7.99 -16.78 20.13
CA THR A 70 8.47 -16.17 21.38
C THR A 70 9.14 -14.83 21.07
N LYS A 71 9.15 -13.90 22.05
CA LYS A 71 9.87 -12.62 21.94
C LYS A 71 11.39 -12.78 21.77
N GLU A 72 11.91 -13.96 22.09
CA GLU A 72 13.32 -14.33 22.00
C GLU A 72 13.75 -14.72 20.58
N ASN A 73 12.80 -15.06 19.71
CA ASN A 73 13.08 -15.19 18.30
C ASN A 73 13.37 -13.80 17.74
N ASN A 74 14.64 -13.42 17.62
CA ASN A 74 15.16 -12.13 17.08
C ASN A 74 14.65 -11.77 15.65
N LEU A 75 13.59 -12.39 15.17
CA LEU A 75 12.89 -12.06 13.93
C LEU A 75 12.22 -10.67 13.98
N PHE A 76 12.02 -10.11 15.17
CA PHE A 76 11.35 -8.83 15.38
C PHE A 76 12.15 -7.98 16.37
N SER A 77 13.34 -7.54 15.96
CA SER A 77 14.06 -6.50 16.71
C SER A 77 13.21 -5.22 16.68
N LYS A 78 12.83 -4.72 17.86
CA LYS A 78 12.29 -3.38 17.97
C LYS A 78 13.44 -2.41 17.79
N ASP A 79 13.35 -1.57 16.76
CA ASP A 79 14.14 -0.35 16.73
C ASP A 79 13.42 0.66 17.65
N ASP A 80 14.00 0.97 18.80
CA ASP A 80 13.43 1.88 19.79
C ASP A 80 13.29 3.31 19.28
N ASN A 81 13.96 3.63 18.17
CA ASN A 81 13.87 4.92 17.49
C ASN A 81 12.72 5.01 16.48
N PHE A 82 11.95 3.96 16.28
CA PHE A 82 10.90 3.91 15.28
C PHE A 82 9.51 4.03 15.90
N ILE A 83 8.70 4.97 15.40
CA ILE A 83 7.30 5.08 15.82
C ILE A 83 6.44 4.17 14.93
N TYR A 84 6.10 3.00 15.46
CA TYR A 84 5.23 2.05 14.77
C TYR A 84 3.77 2.50 14.80
N GLN A 85 3.14 2.51 13.62
CA GLN A 85 1.69 2.63 13.56
C GLN A 85 1.05 1.35 14.12
N LYS A 86 0.08 1.49 15.01
CA LYS A 86 -0.66 0.34 15.56
C LYS A 86 -1.36 -0.43 14.45
N GLY A 87 -1.14 -1.74 14.41
CA GLY A 87 -1.75 -2.65 13.47
C GLY A 87 -3.07 -3.24 13.94
N GLY A 88 -3.62 -4.14 13.13
CA GLY A 88 -4.83 -4.90 13.44
C GLY A 88 -6.13 -4.23 12.96
N ARG A 89 -7.16 -5.06 12.82
CA ARG A 89 -8.46 -4.64 12.29
C ARG A 89 -9.15 -3.57 13.13
N LYS A 90 -9.10 -3.70 14.47
CA LYS A 90 -9.73 -2.75 15.40
C LYS A 90 -9.17 -1.34 15.20
N GLU A 91 -7.85 -1.22 15.15
CA GLU A 91 -7.19 0.07 14.93
C GLU A 91 -7.49 0.65 13.55
N GLY A 92 -7.53 -0.18 12.50
CA GLY A 92 -7.91 0.26 11.16
C GLY A 92 -9.34 0.83 11.10
N LEU A 93 -10.29 0.23 11.80
CA LEU A 93 -11.66 0.74 11.89
C LEU A 93 -11.75 2.04 12.67
N ILE A 94 -11.00 2.19 13.78
CA ILE A 94 -10.89 3.43 14.55
C ILE A 94 -10.32 4.56 13.68
N LEU A 95 -9.26 4.29 12.90
CA LEU A 95 -8.67 5.26 11.99
C LEU A 95 -9.63 5.69 10.88
N LEU A 96 -10.39 4.74 10.32
CA LEU A 96 -11.38 5.04 9.29
C LEU A 96 -12.52 5.91 9.84
N ASP A 97 -13.03 5.58 11.02
CA ASP A 97 -14.09 6.34 11.67
C ASP A 97 -13.62 7.77 12.00
N LYS A 98 -12.43 7.89 12.60
CA LYS A 98 -11.79 9.17 12.89
C LYS A 98 -11.54 10.00 11.62
N PHE A 99 -11.15 9.34 10.53
CA PHE A 99 -10.96 10.03 9.25
C PHE A 99 -12.26 10.63 8.72
N LEU A 100 -13.34 9.87 8.74
CA LEU A 100 -14.63 10.30 8.21
C LEU A 100 -15.28 11.40 9.04
N ASN A 101 -15.18 11.34 10.37
CA ASN A 101 -15.86 12.26 11.26
C ASN A 101 -15.03 13.53 11.59
N ASP A 102 -13.68 13.40 11.70
CA ASP A 102 -12.86 14.50 12.23
C ASP A 102 -11.90 15.12 11.19
N LYS A 103 -11.45 14.34 10.20
CA LYS A 103 -10.35 14.76 9.32
C LYS A 103 -10.78 15.09 7.89
N LEU A 104 -11.93 14.59 7.47
CA LEU A 104 -12.38 14.64 6.09
C LEU A 104 -12.47 16.07 5.54
N ASP A 105 -12.86 17.03 6.38
CA ASP A 105 -13.02 18.43 5.98
C ASP A 105 -11.69 19.09 5.59
N ASN A 106 -10.61 18.70 6.25
CA ASN A 106 -9.27 19.24 6.01
C ASN A 106 -8.40 18.36 5.11
N TYR A 107 -8.92 17.20 4.68
CA TYR A 107 -8.14 16.20 3.94
C TYR A 107 -7.56 16.72 2.64
N LEU A 108 -8.40 17.35 1.80
CA LEU A 108 -7.97 17.82 0.47
C LEU A 108 -6.85 18.88 0.52
N GLN A 109 -6.90 19.76 1.49
CA GLN A 109 -5.91 20.84 1.63
C GLN A 109 -4.56 20.30 2.12
N ASN A 110 -4.56 19.17 2.83
CA ASN A 110 -3.39 18.66 3.52
C ASN A 110 -2.82 17.35 2.93
N ILE A 111 -3.49 16.74 1.94
CA ILE A 111 -3.09 15.44 1.35
C ILE A 111 -1.69 15.47 0.73
N SER A 112 -1.24 16.64 0.27
CA SER A 112 0.05 16.81 -0.40
C SER A 112 1.04 17.64 0.44
N GLY A 113 0.62 18.20 1.55
CA GLY A 113 1.47 19.01 2.42
C GLY A 113 2.37 18.17 3.31
N PRO A 114 3.64 18.57 3.54
CA PRO A 114 4.54 17.84 4.43
C PRO A 114 4.14 17.95 5.91
N ASN A 115 3.70 19.13 6.36
CA ASN A 115 3.60 19.44 7.79
C ASN A 115 2.34 18.90 8.47
N ASN A 116 1.21 18.79 7.75
CA ASN A 116 -0.09 18.45 8.34
C ASN A 116 -0.68 17.14 7.85
N SER A 117 0.01 16.45 6.96
CA SER A 117 -0.51 15.21 6.36
C SER A 117 -0.73 14.10 7.39
N ASP A 118 0.13 13.97 8.37
CA ASP A 118 -0.04 13.00 9.46
C ASP A 118 -1.33 13.24 10.25
N LYS A 119 -1.68 14.51 10.45
CA LYS A 119 -2.87 14.92 11.18
C LYS A 119 -4.15 14.66 10.39
N TYR A 120 -4.16 14.93 9.07
CA TYR A 120 -5.40 14.97 8.28
C TYR A 120 -5.53 13.83 7.25
N CYS A 121 -4.46 13.07 6.95
CA CYS A 121 -4.58 11.86 6.14
C CYS A 121 -5.20 10.71 6.92
N SER A 122 -5.79 9.76 6.19
CA SER A 122 -6.47 8.60 6.79
C SER A 122 -5.54 7.62 7.49
N ARG A 123 -4.28 7.53 7.05
CA ARG A 123 -3.29 6.55 7.54
C ARG A 123 -3.74 5.09 7.38
N LEU A 124 -4.60 4.80 6.41
CA LEU A 124 -5.13 3.46 6.17
C LEU A 124 -4.28 2.60 5.23
N SER A 125 -3.25 3.18 4.61
CA SER A 125 -2.42 2.44 3.65
C SER A 125 -1.75 1.20 4.24
N PRO A 126 -1.19 1.17 5.46
CA PRO A 126 -0.69 -0.06 6.07
C PRO A 126 -1.79 -1.11 6.27
N HIS A 127 -2.97 -0.69 6.74
CA HIS A 127 -4.10 -1.60 6.96
C HIS A 127 -4.59 -2.24 5.67
N LEU A 128 -4.51 -1.52 4.54
CA LEU A 128 -4.82 -2.05 3.22
C LEU A 128 -3.74 -2.99 2.69
N THR A 129 -2.47 -2.70 2.97
CA THR A 129 -1.34 -3.53 2.54
C THR A 129 -1.32 -4.87 3.27
N TYR A 130 -1.52 -4.86 4.59
CA TYR A 130 -1.58 -6.07 5.40
C TYR A 130 -2.96 -6.74 5.44
N GLY A 131 -3.95 -6.21 4.71
CA GLY A 131 -5.27 -6.81 4.58
C GLY A 131 -6.11 -6.82 5.86
N THR A 132 -5.76 -6.03 6.87
CA THR A 132 -6.57 -5.89 8.09
C THR A 132 -7.89 -5.15 7.82
N LEU A 133 -7.93 -4.35 6.75
CA LEU A 133 -9.13 -3.82 6.11
C LEU A 133 -9.08 -4.07 4.61
N SER A 134 -10.21 -4.41 3.99
CA SER A 134 -10.31 -4.52 2.54
C SER A 134 -10.75 -3.20 1.90
N VAL A 135 -10.28 -2.94 0.67
CA VAL A 135 -10.74 -1.79 -0.11
C VAL A 135 -12.26 -1.78 -0.25
N LYS A 136 -12.86 -2.94 -0.48
CA LYS A 136 -14.31 -3.11 -0.64
C LYS A 136 -15.08 -2.72 0.63
N GLU A 137 -14.55 -3.10 1.79
CA GLU A 137 -15.14 -2.73 3.08
C GLU A 137 -15.10 -1.21 3.31
N ILE A 138 -13.97 -0.58 2.99
CA ILE A 138 -13.85 0.88 3.09
C ILE A 138 -14.86 1.54 2.15
N TYR A 139 -14.98 1.10 0.90
CA TYR A 139 -16.00 1.62 -0.02
C TYR A 139 -17.41 1.53 0.52
N LYS A 140 -17.76 0.40 1.15
CA LYS A 140 -19.09 0.27 1.80
C LYS A 140 -19.24 1.30 2.92
N LYS A 141 -18.25 1.44 3.78
CA LYS A 141 -18.27 2.42 4.87
C LYS A 141 -18.40 3.86 4.36
N LEU A 142 -17.75 4.22 3.23
CA LEU A 142 -17.94 5.53 2.60
C LEU A 142 -19.37 5.75 2.12
N LYS A 143 -19.99 4.73 1.51
CA LYS A 143 -21.39 4.79 1.07
C LYS A 143 -22.34 4.92 2.25
N ASP A 144 -22.12 4.12 3.29
CA ASP A 144 -22.94 4.14 4.51
C ASP A 144 -22.83 5.52 5.21
N PHE A 145 -21.62 6.08 5.30
CA PHE A 145 -21.40 7.43 5.84
C PHE A 145 -22.12 8.49 5.03
N LYS A 146 -21.98 8.48 3.70
CA LYS A 146 -22.69 9.39 2.81
C LYS A 146 -24.21 9.31 3.01
N TYR A 147 -24.75 8.10 2.98
CA TYR A 147 -26.18 7.86 3.16
C TYR A 147 -26.69 8.36 4.52
N LYS A 148 -25.95 8.09 5.60
CA LYS A 148 -26.26 8.57 6.95
C LYS A 148 -26.32 10.09 7.01
N CYS A 149 -25.30 10.76 6.48
CA CYS A 149 -25.25 12.23 6.46
C CYS A 149 -26.42 12.83 5.67
N GLU A 150 -26.70 12.30 4.48
CA GLU A 150 -27.80 12.77 3.63
C GLU A 150 -29.18 12.55 4.29
N LYS A 151 -29.41 11.40 4.92
CA LYS A 151 -30.64 11.07 5.63
C LYS A 151 -30.87 11.97 6.88
N GLN A 152 -29.80 12.33 7.56
CA GLN A 152 -29.86 13.15 8.78
C GLN A 152 -29.68 14.65 8.52
N GLY A 153 -29.55 15.08 7.28
CA GLY A 153 -29.30 16.50 6.93
C GLY A 153 -27.95 17.02 7.42
N LEU A 154 -26.97 16.13 7.72
CA LEU A 154 -25.66 16.52 8.21
C LEU A 154 -24.78 16.99 7.05
N LYS A 155 -24.05 18.09 7.28
CA LYS A 155 -23.06 18.59 6.32
C LYS A 155 -21.78 17.74 6.40
N TYR A 156 -21.17 17.48 5.27
CA TYR A 156 -19.86 16.82 5.15
C TYR A 156 -19.13 17.29 3.90
N ASN A 157 -17.81 17.16 3.86
CA ASN A 157 -17.01 17.54 2.71
C ASN A 157 -17.14 16.51 1.56
N LYS A 158 -18.08 16.76 0.65
CA LYS A 158 -18.33 15.91 -0.53
C LYS A 158 -17.08 15.77 -1.42
N ARG A 159 -16.30 16.85 -1.60
CA ARG A 159 -15.07 16.84 -2.40
C ARG A 159 -13.98 15.99 -1.72
N GLY A 160 -13.82 16.12 -0.40
CA GLY A 160 -12.90 15.29 0.38
C GLY A 160 -13.23 13.80 0.30
N LEU A 161 -14.51 13.45 0.44
CA LEU A 161 -14.97 12.06 0.32
C LEU A 161 -14.73 11.49 -1.08
N SER A 162 -15.03 12.26 -2.13
CA SER A 162 -14.78 11.88 -3.52
C SER A 162 -13.29 11.69 -3.80
N ALA A 163 -12.45 12.61 -3.33
CA ALA A 163 -11.00 12.51 -3.48
C ALA A 163 -10.43 11.26 -2.78
N PHE A 164 -10.88 10.96 -1.57
CA PHE A 164 -10.46 9.75 -0.88
C PHE A 164 -10.90 8.48 -1.62
N SER A 165 -12.14 8.42 -2.08
CA SER A 165 -12.65 7.33 -2.92
C SER A 165 -11.81 7.14 -4.19
N SER A 166 -11.41 8.25 -4.85
CA SER A 166 -10.52 8.24 -6.01
C SER A 166 -9.14 7.65 -5.67
N ARG A 167 -8.56 7.96 -4.49
CA ARG A 167 -7.26 7.38 -4.06
C ARG A 167 -7.33 5.86 -3.86
N LEU A 168 -8.45 5.33 -3.39
CA LEU A 168 -8.67 3.88 -3.33
C LEU A 168 -8.73 3.25 -4.73
N SER A 169 -9.30 3.96 -5.71
CA SER A 169 -9.26 3.54 -7.11
C SER A 169 -7.84 3.53 -7.67
N TRP A 170 -7.06 4.58 -7.41
CA TRP A 170 -5.68 4.68 -7.86
C TRP A 170 -4.81 3.57 -7.27
N ARG A 171 -5.02 3.23 -5.99
CA ARG A 171 -4.35 2.06 -5.40
C ARG A 171 -4.60 0.80 -6.24
N CYS A 172 -5.84 0.49 -6.56
CA CYS A 172 -6.17 -0.67 -7.39
C CYS A 172 -5.57 -0.55 -8.79
N HIS A 173 -5.55 0.64 -9.39
CA HIS A 173 -5.00 0.90 -10.70
C HIS A 173 -3.49 0.59 -10.78
N PHE A 174 -2.72 1.04 -9.81
CA PHE A 174 -1.27 0.79 -9.77
C PHE A 174 -0.97 -0.70 -9.54
N ILE A 175 -1.69 -1.36 -8.64
CA ILE A 175 -1.52 -2.80 -8.44
C ILE A 175 -1.89 -3.59 -9.71
N GLN A 176 -2.98 -3.19 -10.40
CA GLN A 176 -3.35 -3.78 -11.69
C GLN A 176 -2.28 -3.60 -12.75
N LYS A 177 -1.57 -2.47 -12.76
CA LYS A 177 -0.48 -2.24 -13.71
C LYS A 177 0.66 -3.23 -13.55
N LEU A 178 1.03 -3.56 -12.31
CA LEU A 178 2.01 -4.61 -12.03
C LEU A 178 1.48 -6.00 -12.40
N GLU A 179 0.19 -6.29 -12.18
CA GLU A 179 -0.43 -7.56 -12.60
C GLU A 179 -0.40 -7.72 -14.12
N ASP A 180 -0.69 -6.65 -14.86
CA ASP A 180 -0.69 -6.66 -16.35
C ASP A 180 0.73 -6.74 -16.91
N GLN A 181 1.71 -6.13 -16.24
CA GLN A 181 3.10 -6.06 -16.67
C GLN A 181 4.08 -6.37 -15.53
N PRO A 182 4.24 -7.64 -15.10
CA PRO A 182 5.10 -8.00 -13.99
C PRO A 182 6.59 -7.62 -14.16
N SER A 183 7.03 -7.38 -15.40
CA SER A 183 8.41 -6.99 -15.69
C SER A 183 8.83 -5.65 -15.11
N ILE A 184 7.88 -4.73 -14.79
CA ILE A 184 8.19 -3.41 -14.22
C ILE A 184 8.81 -3.49 -12.82
N GLU A 185 8.71 -4.63 -12.14
CA GLU A 185 9.41 -4.89 -10.89
C GLU A 185 10.94 -4.85 -11.07
N ASN A 186 11.45 -5.22 -12.25
CA ASN A 186 12.89 -5.40 -12.50
C ASN A 186 13.39 -4.68 -13.75
N LYS A 187 12.50 -4.18 -14.61
CA LYS A 187 12.85 -3.51 -15.86
C LYS A 187 12.19 -2.13 -15.92
N CYS A 188 12.82 -1.22 -16.61
CA CYS A 188 12.21 0.09 -16.91
C CYS A 188 10.88 -0.10 -17.64
N MET A 189 9.88 0.73 -17.31
CA MET A 189 8.59 0.71 -18.02
C MET A 189 8.73 0.93 -19.50
N HIS A 190 9.66 1.80 -19.91
CA HIS A 190 10.02 2.03 -21.29
C HIS A 190 11.44 1.49 -21.53
N SER A 191 11.59 0.57 -22.48
CA SER A 191 12.84 -0.16 -22.73
C SER A 191 14.01 0.74 -23.10
N SER A 192 13.78 1.91 -23.71
CA SER A 192 14.83 2.88 -24.06
C SER A 192 15.58 3.46 -22.87
N TYR A 193 15.03 3.34 -21.66
CA TYR A 193 15.70 3.79 -20.43
C TYR A 193 16.52 2.68 -19.75
N GLU A 194 16.47 1.45 -20.28
CA GLU A 194 17.22 0.35 -19.73
C GLU A 194 18.73 0.54 -20.01
N GLY A 195 19.54 0.45 -18.95
CA GLY A 195 20.98 0.65 -19.04
C GLY A 195 21.45 2.11 -19.11
N MET A 196 20.53 3.09 -19.00
CA MET A 196 20.89 4.51 -19.00
C MET A 196 21.77 4.90 -17.78
N ARG A 197 21.60 4.22 -16.67
CA ARG A 197 22.36 4.43 -15.43
C ARG A 197 23.25 3.24 -15.18
N GLU A 198 24.38 3.49 -14.51
CA GLU A 198 25.30 2.43 -14.10
C GLU A 198 24.60 1.48 -13.12
N LYS A 199 24.89 0.17 -13.24
CA LYS A 199 24.32 -0.86 -12.35
C LYS A 199 24.78 -0.75 -10.90
N LYS A 200 25.89 -0.07 -10.64
CA LYS A 200 26.38 0.26 -9.31
C LYS A 200 26.40 1.76 -9.17
N SER A 201 25.48 2.28 -8.39
CA SER A 201 25.43 3.70 -8.07
C SER A 201 26.62 4.12 -7.23
N ASN A 202 26.88 5.43 -7.24
CA ASN A 202 27.81 6.02 -6.30
C ASN A 202 27.32 5.76 -4.87
N THR A 203 28.06 4.92 -4.13
CA THR A 203 27.71 4.46 -2.78
C THR A 203 27.57 5.61 -1.81
N ASP A 204 28.39 6.66 -1.93
CA ASP A 204 28.37 7.82 -1.03
C ASP A 204 27.11 8.67 -1.24
N LYS A 205 26.72 8.90 -2.50
CA LYS A 205 25.46 9.59 -2.83
C LYS A 205 24.23 8.82 -2.35
N LEU A 206 24.20 7.49 -2.58
CA LEU A 206 23.13 6.64 -2.12
C LEU A 206 23.05 6.67 -0.59
N LYS A 207 24.19 6.58 0.09
CA LYS A 207 24.26 6.61 1.55
C LYS A 207 23.81 7.95 2.12
N ALA A 208 24.28 9.07 1.54
CA ALA A 208 23.86 10.40 1.96
C ALA A 208 22.33 10.58 1.81
N TRP A 209 21.76 10.08 0.71
CA TRP A 209 20.31 10.13 0.48
C TRP A 209 19.55 9.22 1.45
N GLU A 210 19.98 7.96 1.62
CA GLU A 210 19.37 6.99 2.53
C GLU A 210 19.32 7.51 3.98
N THR A 211 20.38 8.19 4.41
CA THR A 211 20.50 8.71 5.79
C THR A 211 19.97 10.13 5.97
N GLY A 212 19.56 10.80 4.89
CA GLY A 212 19.06 12.18 4.94
C GLY A 212 20.13 13.22 5.26
N PHE A 213 21.31 13.07 4.62
CA PHE A 213 22.46 13.98 4.71
C PHE A 213 22.95 14.41 3.33
N THR A 214 22.02 14.72 2.42
CA THR A 214 22.35 15.19 1.06
C THR A 214 22.77 16.66 1.02
N GLY A 215 22.46 17.43 2.06
CA GLY A 215 22.61 18.89 2.08
C GLY A 215 21.40 19.63 1.48
N PHE A 216 20.38 18.93 1.01
CA PHE A 216 19.11 19.50 0.55
C PHE A 216 18.07 19.39 1.67
N PRO A 217 17.77 20.47 2.41
CA PRO A 217 17.04 20.39 3.68
C PRO A 217 15.70 19.67 3.60
N PHE A 218 14.94 19.88 2.52
CA PHE A 218 13.62 19.27 2.35
C PHE A 218 13.70 17.77 2.04
N VAL A 219 14.66 17.35 1.19
CA VAL A 219 14.93 15.94 0.90
C VAL A 219 15.34 15.22 2.17
N ASP A 220 16.29 15.80 2.90
CA ASP A 220 16.84 15.24 4.13
C ASP A 220 15.78 15.12 5.22
N ALA A 221 14.95 16.14 5.39
CA ALA A 221 13.82 16.08 6.32
C ALA A 221 12.81 14.98 5.97
N CYS A 222 12.51 14.79 4.68
CA CYS A 222 11.60 13.72 4.24
C CYS A 222 12.19 12.33 4.47
N MET A 223 13.49 12.13 4.19
CA MET A 223 14.14 10.83 4.44
C MET A 223 14.21 10.51 5.92
N ARG A 224 14.62 11.47 6.76
CA ARG A 224 14.64 11.29 8.22
C ARG A 224 13.24 11.02 8.79
N SER A 225 12.22 11.74 8.30
CA SER A 225 10.83 11.50 8.70
C SER A 225 10.37 10.10 8.30
N LEU A 226 10.71 9.65 7.08
CA LEU A 226 10.39 8.30 6.62
C LEU A 226 11.07 7.22 7.49
N THR A 227 12.36 7.38 7.76
CA THR A 227 13.12 6.46 8.61
C THR A 227 12.54 6.37 10.02
N TYR A 228 12.03 7.49 10.56
CA TYR A 228 11.50 7.56 11.91
C TYR A 228 10.10 6.95 12.06
N ASN A 229 9.20 7.14 11.08
CA ASN A 229 7.79 6.75 11.22
C ASN A 229 7.26 5.81 10.13
N GLY A 230 8.11 5.43 9.15
CA GLY A 230 7.77 4.49 8.08
C GLY A 230 6.71 4.98 7.09
N TRP A 231 6.38 6.27 7.11
CA TRP A 231 5.33 6.80 6.24
C TRP A 231 5.55 8.28 5.91
N ILE A 232 5.35 8.62 4.64
CA ILE A 232 5.25 9.99 4.12
C ILE A 232 4.18 10.08 3.05
N THR A 233 3.77 11.30 2.67
CA THR A 233 2.75 11.48 1.63
C THR A 233 3.23 11.01 0.27
N PHE A 234 2.29 10.74 -0.64
CA PHE A 234 2.60 10.33 -2.00
C PHE A 234 3.50 11.36 -2.72
N ARG A 235 3.25 12.65 -2.55
CA ARG A 235 4.07 13.71 -3.18
C ARG A 235 5.51 13.71 -2.69
N MET A 236 5.74 13.46 -1.41
CA MET A 236 7.11 13.35 -0.85
C MET A 236 7.80 12.07 -1.37
N ARG A 237 7.07 10.96 -1.52
CA ARG A 237 7.62 9.73 -2.14
C ARG A 237 8.10 9.99 -3.55
N ALA A 238 7.26 10.62 -4.37
CA ALA A 238 7.61 10.99 -5.75
C ALA A 238 8.82 11.93 -5.80
N MET A 239 8.90 12.91 -4.92
CA MET A 239 10.03 13.83 -4.83
C MET A 239 11.32 13.10 -4.44
N LEU A 240 11.31 12.22 -3.43
CA LEU A 240 12.48 11.45 -3.02
C LEU A 240 12.99 10.55 -4.15
N THR A 241 12.09 9.88 -4.86
CA THR A 241 12.42 9.03 -6.00
C THR A 241 12.98 9.85 -7.17
N SER A 242 12.34 10.98 -7.47
CA SER A 242 12.79 11.91 -8.53
C SER A 242 14.19 12.44 -8.23
N PHE A 243 14.42 12.91 -7.00
CA PHE A 243 15.72 13.44 -6.58
C PHE A 243 16.83 12.36 -6.69
N ALA A 244 16.58 11.15 -6.18
CA ALA A 244 17.56 10.06 -6.30
C ALA A 244 17.86 9.73 -7.78
N SER A 245 16.84 9.68 -8.62
CA SER A 245 16.97 9.23 -10.01
C SER A 245 17.50 10.29 -10.95
N TYR A 246 17.15 11.57 -10.78
CA TYR A 246 17.53 12.65 -11.71
C TYR A 246 18.66 13.52 -11.19
N ASP A 247 18.63 13.91 -9.93
CA ASP A 247 19.66 14.82 -9.38
C ASP A 247 20.90 14.05 -8.93
N LEU A 248 20.73 12.89 -8.28
CA LEU A 248 21.87 12.06 -7.88
C LEU A 248 22.28 11.04 -8.96
N TRP A 249 21.47 10.83 -9.98
CA TRP A 249 21.70 9.88 -11.08
C TRP A 249 21.81 8.42 -10.64
N ILE A 250 21.09 8.05 -9.57
CA ILE A 250 21.06 6.70 -9.01
C ILE A 250 20.06 5.84 -9.81
N ASP A 251 20.40 4.57 -10.07
CA ASP A 251 19.45 3.62 -10.64
C ASP A 251 18.25 3.45 -9.70
N TRP A 252 17.03 3.55 -10.28
CA TRP A 252 15.80 3.49 -9.50
C TRP A 252 15.64 2.17 -8.71
N ARG A 253 16.30 1.08 -9.15
CA ARG A 253 16.25 -0.21 -8.45
C ARG A 253 16.95 -0.12 -7.09
N GLU A 254 18.03 0.61 -6.99
CA GLU A 254 18.78 0.78 -5.74
C GLU A 254 18.01 1.69 -4.77
N SER A 255 17.61 2.87 -5.21
CA SER A 255 16.80 3.78 -4.39
C SER A 255 15.43 3.20 -4.05
N GLY A 256 14.80 2.49 -4.99
CA GLY A 256 13.56 1.77 -4.77
C GLY A 256 13.69 0.69 -3.70
N TYR A 257 14.80 -0.03 -3.65
CA TYR A 257 15.04 -1.04 -2.63
C TYR A 257 15.15 -0.45 -1.21
N VAL A 258 15.84 0.69 -1.09
CA VAL A 258 15.92 1.43 0.18
C VAL A 258 14.51 1.85 0.64
N LEU A 259 13.73 2.49 -0.24
CA LEU A 259 12.37 2.93 0.09
C LEU A 259 11.43 1.76 0.43
N ALA A 260 11.55 0.64 -0.28
CA ALA A 260 10.75 -0.55 -0.01
C ALA A 260 10.93 -1.07 1.41
N ARG A 261 12.15 -0.98 1.96
CA ARG A 261 12.46 -1.40 3.34
C ARG A 261 11.94 -0.43 4.40
N LEU A 262 11.80 0.84 4.05
CA LEU A 262 11.39 1.89 4.99
C LEU A 262 9.86 2.05 5.07
N PHE A 263 9.13 1.78 3.98
CA PHE A 263 7.67 1.97 3.97
C PHE A 263 6.93 0.88 4.72
N THR A 264 6.21 1.23 5.78
CA THR A 264 5.29 0.32 6.49
C THR A 264 4.10 -0.11 5.63
N ASP A 265 3.79 0.65 4.60
CA ASP A 265 2.71 0.39 3.65
C ASP A 265 3.23 -0.04 2.26
N TYR A 266 4.42 -0.66 2.22
CA TYR A 266 5.01 -1.13 0.97
C TYR A 266 4.03 -2.05 0.22
N GLU A 267 3.73 -1.68 -1.01
CA GLU A 267 2.90 -2.43 -1.94
C GLU A 267 3.60 -2.42 -3.31
N PRO A 268 4.05 -3.58 -3.81
CA PRO A 268 4.87 -3.64 -5.05
C PRO A 268 4.22 -2.92 -6.24
N GLY A 269 2.92 -3.10 -6.42
CA GLY A 269 2.20 -2.48 -7.53
C GLY A 269 2.21 -0.95 -7.48
N ILE A 270 2.19 -0.37 -6.29
CA ILE A 270 2.27 1.10 -6.12
C ILE A 270 3.71 1.58 -6.20
N HIS A 271 4.63 0.75 -5.71
CA HIS A 271 6.03 1.12 -5.56
C HIS A 271 6.76 1.19 -6.92
N TYR A 272 6.46 0.25 -7.82
CA TYR A 272 7.14 0.11 -9.12
C TYR A 272 6.34 0.67 -10.31
N SER A 273 5.20 1.35 -10.09
CA SER A 273 4.35 1.85 -11.18
C SER A 273 4.48 3.32 -11.46
#